data_fc0cd2b7f00c0db36c1152b39fbe0f39
#
_entry.id   fc0cd2b7f00c0db36c1152b39fbe0f39
#
_cell.length_a   1.000
_cell.length_b   1.000
_cell.length_c   1.000
_cell.angle_alpha   90.00
_cell.angle_beta   90.00
_cell.angle_gamma   90.00
#
_symmetry.space_group_name_H-M   'P 1'
#
loop_
_entity.id
_entity.type
_entity.pdbx_description
1 polymer ?
#
loop_
_entity_poly.entity_id
_entity_poly.type
_entity_poly.pdbx_seq_one_letter_code
_entity_poly.pdbx_strand_id
1 'polypeptide(L)'
;MKYVYKIIPGVILFMGLAGACKDDDSTSIPGGIAVDKEEITIGPEGGTEQIAVTSYSNWVAGASKPWIFVSPANGSSSAECQLAIDSTLENTARTSQIRFALEGQEAKLITVTQFGFGKQIIVKEPDVKIESSAAYDKRLFEAVISSNVNFLIDKENIEYSFAEAETMTDEDKVEFEADKTGWITPPKDTELKLNLDRKARPRTVKAKFRWEMNTTPYTRIAKIRFVPQNPGEDQLVDDNGNPIE
;
A
#
# COMPACT_ATOMS: atom_id res chain seq x y z
N MET A 1 -11.99 21.05 -5.12
CA MET A 1 -10.52 21.23 -5.12
C MET A 1 -9.86 19.88 -4.90
N LYS A 2 -8.74 19.62 -5.57
CA LYS A 2 -8.05 18.31 -5.56
C LYS A 2 -6.70 18.49 -4.84
N TYR A 3 -6.24 17.50 -4.11
CA TYR A 3 -5.03 17.55 -3.28
C TYR A 3 -3.93 16.64 -3.84
N VAL A 4 -2.66 17.03 -3.67
CA VAL A 4 -1.49 16.31 -4.20
C VAL A 4 -0.45 16.12 -3.09
N TYR A 5 0.07 14.92 -2.95
CA TYR A 5 1.11 14.59 -1.95
C TYR A 5 2.29 13.87 -2.58
N LYS A 6 3.50 14.14 -2.19
CA LYS A 6 4.72 13.53 -2.71
C LYS A 6 5.51 12.77 -1.63
N ILE A 7 5.87 11.52 -1.90
CA ILE A 7 6.71 10.70 -1.02
C ILE A 7 8.06 10.39 -1.68
N ILE A 8 9.13 10.61 -0.97
CA ILE A 8 10.49 10.18 -1.21
C ILE A 8 10.65 8.78 -0.59
N PRO A 9 11.55 7.87 -1.01
CA PRO A 9 11.68 6.55 -0.39
C PRO A 9 11.56 6.63 1.13
N GLY A 10 10.58 5.94 1.69
CA GLY A 10 10.11 6.13 3.06
C GLY A 10 9.03 7.22 3.26
N VAL A 11 8.55 7.88 2.22
CA VAL A 11 7.56 9.00 2.25
C VAL A 11 6.40 8.71 1.28
N ILE A 12 5.12 8.90 1.63
CA ILE A 12 3.90 8.65 0.82
C ILE A 12 3.37 9.90 0.10
N LEU A 13 3.07 9.88 -1.21
CA LEU A 13 2.43 10.94 -2.02
C LEU A 13 0.99 10.54 -2.42
N PHE A 14 0.06 11.42 -2.31
CA PHE A 14 -1.35 11.15 -2.51
C PHE A 14 -2.09 12.08 -3.50
N MET A 15 -2.64 11.51 -4.59
CA MET A 15 -3.51 12.21 -5.57
C MET A 15 -4.85 11.47 -5.79
N GLY A 16 -6.02 12.09 -5.69
CA GLY A 16 -7.35 11.52 -5.83
C GLY A 16 -8.09 11.79 -7.12
N LEU A 17 -8.78 10.79 -7.56
CA LEU A 17 -9.96 10.90 -8.40
C LEU A 17 -11.11 10.17 -7.70
N ALA A 18 -12.29 10.77 -7.74
CA ALA A 18 -13.49 10.19 -7.18
C ALA A 18 -13.70 8.76 -7.72
N GLY A 19 -13.61 7.79 -6.84
CA GLY A 19 -14.11 6.44 -7.02
C GLY A 19 -15.15 6.20 -5.95
N ALA A 20 -16.39 5.94 -6.37
CA ALA A 20 -17.50 5.64 -5.50
C ALA A 20 -17.15 4.54 -4.51
N CYS A 21 -17.50 4.74 -3.23
CA CYS A 21 -17.65 3.65 -2.28
C CYS A 21 -18.54 2.58 -2.91
N LYS A 22 -17.99 1.42 -3.19
CA LYS A 22 -18.79 0.21 -3.26
C LYS A 22 -18.83 -0.34 -1.86
N ASP A 23 -20.02 -0.38 -1.29
CA ASP A 23 -20.32 -1.24 -0.16
C ASP A 23 -19.89 -2.65 -0.54
N ASP A 24 -19.07 -3.25 0.33
CA ASP A 24 -18.62 -4.63 0.20
C ASP A 24 -19.77 -5.58 0.57
N ASP A 25 -20.80 -5.60 -0.29
CA ASP A 25 -21.70 -6.73 -0.38
C ASP A 25 -21.13 -7.67 -1.44
N SER A 26 -20.26 -8.58 -1.00
CA SER A 26 -19.77 -9.70 -1.82
C SER A 26 -20.90 -10.68 -2.10
N THR A 27 -21.93 -10.23 -2.83
CA THR A 27 -22.88 -11.12 -3.47
C THR A 27 -22.14 -11.76 -4.65
N SER A 28 -21.81 -13.05 -4.49
CA SER A 28 -21.24 -13.88 -5.53
C SER A 28 -22.08 -13.76 -6.80
N ILE A 29 -21.49 -13.12 -7.82
CA ILE A 29 -22.12 -13.07 -9.16
C ILE A 29 -22.12 -14.51 -9.69
N PRO A 30 -23.28 -15.13 -9.97
CA PRO A 30 -23.30 -16.44 -10.62
C PRO A 30 -22.53 -16.35 -11.95
N GLY A 31 -21.46 -17.14 -12.08
CA GLY A 31 -20.56 -17.14 -13.25
C GLY A 31 -19.29 -16.29 -13.13
N GLY A 32 -19.03 -15.63 -11.99
CA GLY A 32 -17.80 -14.87 -11.76
C GLY A 32 -16.62 -15.71 -11.26
N ILE A 33 -15.46 -15.06 -11.13
CA ILE A 33 -14.27 -15.61 -10.46
C ILE A 33 -13.94 -14.76 -9.22
N ALA A 34 -13.61 -15.42 -8.11
CA ALA A 34 -13.10 -14.80 -6.91
C ALA A 34 -11.84 -15.53 -6.42
N VAL A 35 -10.98 -14.80 -5.73
CA VAL A 35 -9.78 -15.32 -5.07
C VAL A 35 -9.79 -14.85 -3.62
N ASP A 36 -9.24 -15.64 -2.72
CA ASP A 36 -9.24 -15.39 -1.28
C ASP A 36 -8.17 -14.38 -0.83
N LYS A 37 -7.23 -14.03 -1.71
CA LYS A 37 -6.16 -13.08 -1.43
C LYS A 37 -6.03 -12.06 -2.57
N GLU A 38 -5.73 -10.82 -2.23
CA GLU A 38 -5.39 -9.78 -3.19
C GLU A 38 -3.89 -9.48 -3.19
N GLU A 39 -3.22 -9.83 -2.09
CA GLU A 39 -1.81 -9.55 -1.87
C GLU A 39 -1.11 -10.69 -1.16
N ILE A 40 0.15 -10.91 -1.55
CA ILE A 40 1.06 -11.85 -0.92
C ILE A 40 2.39 -11.14 -0.69
N THR A 41 2.90 -11.25 0.53
CA THR A 41 4.21 -10.71 0.91
C THR A 41 5.09 -11.83 1.42
N ILE A 42 6.26 -12.01 0.82
CA ILE A 42 7.17 -13.12 1.13
C ILE A 42 8.62 -12.64 1.22
N GLY A 43 9.45 -13.37 1.96
CA GLY A 43 10.87 -13.09 2.14
C GLY A 43 11.75 -13.55 0.95
N PRO A 44 13.07 -13.29 1.02
CA PRO A 44 14.01 -13.60 -0.06
C PRO A 44 14.16 -15.11 -0.32
N GLU A 45 13.86 -15.93 0.66
CA GLU A 45 13.91 -17.39 0.54
C GLU A 45 12.87 -17.97 -0.42
N GLY A 46 11.84 -17.18 -0.78
CA GLY A 46 10.70 -17.68 -1.55
C GLY A 46 9.87 -18.69 -0.78
N GLY A 47 9.21 -19.59 -1.47
CA GLY A 47 8.40 -20.64 -0.84
C GLY A 47 7.13 -20.96 -1.61
N THR A 48 6.14 -21.49 -0.90
CA THR A 48 4.84 -21.84 -1.47
C THR A 48 3.72 -21.16 -0.74
N GLU A 49 2.72 -20.69 -1.50
CA GLU A 49 1.47 -20.10 -0.99
C GLU A 49 0.27 -20.82 -1.61
N GLN A 50 -0.83 -20.86 -0.88
CA GLN A 50 -2.10 -21.42 -1.35
C GLN A 50 -3.07 -20.30 -1.67
N ILE A 51 -3.80 -20.43 -2.77
CA ILE A 51 -4.85 -19.52 -3.21
C ILE A 51 -6.12 -20.30 -3.45
N ALA A 52 -7.18 -19.97 -2.74
CA ALA A 52 -8.50 -20.51 -3.03
C ALA A 52 -9.15 -19.73 -4.18
N VAL A 53 -9.42 -20.42 -5.27
CA VAL A 53 -10.14 -19.88 -6.43
C VAL A 53 -11.57 -20.38 -6.38
N THR A 54 -12.53 -19.47 -6.34
CA THR A 54 -13.95 -19.78 -6.45
C THR A 54 -14.44 -19.45 -7.86
N SER A 55 -14.91 -20.44 -8.60
CA SER A 55 -15.45 -20.27 -9.94
C SER A 55 -16.45 -21.35 -10.29
N TYR A 56 -17.39 -21.03 -11.17
CA TYR A 56 -18.37 -21.98 -11.74
C TYR A 56 -18.18 -22.14 -13.26
N SER A 57 -17.07 -21.63 -13.80
CA SER A 57 -16.76 -21.66 -15.24
C SER A 57 -15.28 -21.88 -15.45
N ASN A 58 -14.90 -22.14 -16.71
CA ASN A 58 -13.51 -22.31 -17.09
C ASN A 58 -12.70 -21.05 -16.85
N TRP A 59 -11.58 -21.18 -16.19
CA TRP A 59 -10.68 -20.06 -15.89
C TRP A 59 -9.23 -20.43 -16.21
N VAL A 60 -8.41 -19.42 -16.38
CA VAL A 60 -6.95 -19.52 -16.56
C VAL A 60 -6.23 -18.59 -15.59
N ALA A 61 -5.06 -19.02 -15.13
CA ALA A 61 -4.20 -18.23 -14.27
C ALA A 61 -2.79 -18.16 -14.86
N GLY A 62 -2.11 -17.03 -14.63
CA GLY A 62 -0.72 -16.86 -15.05
C GLY A 62 -0.05 -15.71 -14.32
N ALA A 63 1.24 -15.87 -14.03
CA ALA A 63 2.08 -14.86 -13.43
C ALA A 63 2.74 -13.97 -14.50
N SER A 64 2.88 -12.67 -14.21
CA SER A 64 3.52 -11.71 -15.11
C SER A 64 5.04 -11.83 -15.15
N LYS A 65 5.64 -12.56 -14.19
CA LYS A 65 7.09 -12.75 -14.08
C LYS A 65 7.43 -14.23 -13.89
N PRO A 66 8.57 -14.70 -14.42
CA PRO A 66 8.93 -16.14 -14.47
C PRO A 66 9.32 -16.74 -13.12
N TRP A 67 9.52 -15.94 -12.09
CA TRP A 67 9.88 -16.41 -10.74
C TRP A 67 8.66 -16.84 -9.88
N ILE A 68 7.44 -16.84 -10.47
CA ILE A 68 6.23 -17.37 -9.84
C ILE A 68 5.59 -18.41 -10.77
N PHE A 69 5.30 -19.59 -10.22
CA PHE A 69 4.59 -20.66 -10.89
C PHE A 69 3.25 -20.88 -10.21
N VAL A 70 2.21 -21.01 -11.01
CA VAL A 70 0.83 -21.28 -10.54
C VAL A 70 0.42 -22.66 -10.95
N SER A 71 -0.04 -23.48 -10.02
CA SER A 71 -0.50 -24.86 -10.31
C SER A 71 -1.74 -25.21 -9.47
N PRO A 72 -2.85 -25.62 -10.10
CA PRO A 72 -3.11 -25.63 -11.54
C PRO A 72 -3.20 -24.22 -12.12
N ALA A 73 -2.78 -24.05 -13.39
CA ALA A 73 -2.86 -22.79 -14.11
C ALA A 73 -4.21 -22.61 -14.87
N ASN A 74 -5.12 -23.55 -14.75
CA ASN A 74 -6.46 -23.48 -15.31
C ASN A 74 -7.40 -24.45 -14.57
N GLY A 75 -8.69 -24.23 -14.69
CA GLY A 75 -9.72 -25.10 -14.12
C GLY A 75 -11.08 -24.83 -14.71
N SER A 76 -12.03 -25.69 -14.44
CA SER A 76 -13.44 -25.57 -14.87
C SER A 76 -14.41 -25.32 -13.70
N SER A 77 -13.90 -25.26 -12.49
CA SER A 77 -14.64 -25.04 -11.24
C SER A 77 -13.70 -24.43 -10.19
N SER A 78 -14.21 -24.24 -8.98
CA SER A 78 -13.40 -23.85 -7.82
C SER A 78 -12.25 -24.82 -7.60
N ALA A 79 -11.08 -24.29 -7.21
CA ALA A 79 -9.86 -25.05 -6.98
C ALA A 79 -8.92 -24.36 -5.97
N GLU A 80 -8.05 -25.15 -5.36
CA GLU A 80 -6.89 -24.66 -4.62
C GLU A 80 -5.69 -24.59 -5.58
N CYS A 81 -5.15 -23.40 -5.77
CA CYS A 81 -3.93 -23.18 -6.54
C CYS A 81 -2.74 -23.04 -5.61
N GLN A 82 -1.69 -23.79 -5.87
CA GLN A 82 -0.39 -23.58 -5.24
C GLN A 82 0.43 -22.61 -6.08
N LEU A 83 0.99 -21.59 -5.42
CA LEU A 83 2.00 -20.72 -5.97
C LEU A 83 3.36 -21.20 -5.48
N ALA A 84 4.28 -21.51 -6.40
CA ALA A 84 5.69 -21.68 -6.09
C ALA A 84 6.43 -20.39 -6.45
N ILE A 85 7.14 -19.83 -5.48
CA ILE A 85 7.84 -18.54 -5.60
C ILE A 85 9.32 -18.80 -5.40
N ASP A 86 10.12 -18.50 -6.42
CA ASP A 86 11.58 -18.70 -6.39
C ASP A 86 12.24 -17.77 -5.36
N SER A 87 13.35 -18.22 -4.80
CA SER A 87 14.22 -17.38 -3.97
C SER A 87 14.86 -16.24 -4.77
N THR A 88 15.31 -15.21 -4.09
CA THR A 88 16.09 -14.11 -4.66
C THR A 88 17.37 -13.88 -3.86
N LEU A 89 18.43 -13.39 -4.53
CA LEU A 89 19.67 -12.95 -3.90
C LEU A 89 19.80 -11.43 -3.90
N GLU A 90 18.79 -10.73 -4.38
CA GLU A 90 18.77 -9.26 -4.43
C GLU A 90 18.60 -8.65 -3.03
N ASN A 91 19.07 -7.43 -2.86
CA ASN A 91 18.82 -6.65 -1.64
C ASN A 91 17.47 -5.95 -1.67
N THR A 92 16.93 -5.70 -2.86
CA THR A 92 15.68 -4.96 -3.05
C THR A 92 14.48 -5.87 -3.21
N ALA A 93 13.29 -5.35 -2.93
CA ALA A 93 12.06 -6.05 -3.20
C ALA A 93 11.75 -6.08 -4.70
N ARG A 94 11.04 -7.15 -5.12
CA ARG A 94 10.48 -7.27 -6.46
C ARG A 94 9.01 -7.59 -6.41
N THR A 95 8.26 -7.17 -7.43
CA THR A 95 6.82 -7.40 -7.52
C THR A 95 6.44 -8.14 -8.79
N SER A 96 5.36 -8.89 -8.72
CA SER A 96 4.73 -9.56 -9.84
C SER A 96 3.23 -9.58 -9.62
N GLN A 97 2.46 -9.67 -10.69
CA GLN A 97 1.03 -9.89 -10.63
C GLN A 97 0.68 -11.28 -11.12
N ILE A 98 -0.26 -11.92 -10.45
CA ILE A 98 -0.91 -13.14 -10.90
C ILE A 98 -2.31 -12.76 -11.35
N ARG A 99 -2.64 -13.13 -12.56
CA ARG A 99 -3.93 -12.84 -13.17
C ARG A 99 -4.76 -14.12 -13.22
N PHE A 100 -5.96 -14.08 -12.65
CA PHE A 100 -7.00 -15.10 -12.79
C PHE A 100 -8.09 -14.55 -13.69
N ALA A 101 -8.37 -15.24 -14.79
CA ALA A 101 -9.27 -14.72 -15.82
C ALA A 101 -10.33 -15.73 -16.22
N LEU A 102 -11.56 -15.25 -16.42
CA LEU A 102 -12.63 -15.89 -17.15
C LEU A 102 -12.83 -15.19 -18.48
N GLU A 103 -13.31 -15.95 -19.47
CA GLU A 103 -13.70 -15.34 -20.75
C GLU A 103 -14.89 -14.38 -20.56
N GLY A 104 -14.77 -13.20 -21.13
CA GLY A 104 -15.81 -12.17 -21.08
C GLY A 104 -15.98 -11.44 -19.75
N GLN A 105 -15.06 -11.64 -18.78
CA GLN A 105 -15.12 -10.99 -17.48
C GLN A 105 -13.82 -10.28 -17.10
N GLU A 106 -13.93 -9.34 -16.17
CA GLU A 106 -12.77 -8.68 -15.59
C GLU A 106 -11.92 -9.68 -14.77
N ALA A 107 -10.64 -9.67 -15.04
CA ALA A 107 -9.72 -10.56 -14.34
C ALA A 107 -9.49 -10.13 -12.89
N LYS A 108 -9.32 -11.11 -12.00
CA LYS A 108 -8.83 -10.87 -10.64
C LYS A 108 -7.30 -10.88 -10.64
N LEU A 109 -6.72 -9.91 -9.93
CA LEU A 109 -5.27 -9.75 -9.82
C LEU A 109 -4.84 -9.96 -8.37
N ILE A 110 -3.76 -10.71 -8.20
CA ILE A 110 -3.05 -10.85 -6.92
C ILE A 110 -1.68 -10.21 -7.10
N THR A 111 -1.33 -9.26 -6.25
CA THR A 111 0.00 -8.66 -6.22
C THR A 111 0.90 -9.46 -5.28
N VAL A 112 2.01 -9.95 -5.79
CA VAL A 112 3.05 -10.65 -5.00
C VAL A 112 4.24 -9.71 -4.84
N THR A 113 4.57 -9.37 -3.59
CA THR A 113 5.77 -8.60 -3.23
C THR A 113 6.76 -9.54 -2.53
N GLN A 114 7.88 -9.80 -3.17
CA GLN A 114 8.99 -10.53 -2.56
C GLN A 114 10.07 -9.55 -2.12
N PHE A 115 10.33 -9.53 -0.81
CA PHE A 115 11.43 -8.75 -0.24
C PHE A 115 12.77 -9.37 -0.58
N GLY A 116 13.79 -8.52 -0.73
CA GLY A 116 15.18 -8.92 -0.76
C GLY A 116 15.80 -9.03 0.64
N PHE A 117 17.13 -9.09 0.70
CA PHE A 117 17.88 -9.17 1.96
C PHE A 117 18.00 -7.80 2.65
N GLY A 118 17.86 -6.70 1.91
CA GLY A 118 17.87 -5.34 2.48
C GLY A 118 16.62 -5.07 3.31
N LYS A 119 16.76 -4.21 4.31
CA LYS A 119 15.65 -3.76 5.15
C LYS A 119 14.86 -2.69 4.42
N GLN A 120 13.57 -2.91 4.21
CA GLN A 120 12.70 -2.00 3.47
C GLN A 120 11.34 -1.83 4.14
N ILE A 121 10.79 -0.64 3.98
CA ILE A 121 9.40 -0.30 4.29
C ILE A 121 8.75 0.10 2.97
N ILE A 122 7.80 -0.67 2.50
CA ILE A 122 7.15 -0.48 1.21
C ILE A 122 5.69 -0.08 1.43
N VAL A 123 5.31 1.04 0.89
CA VAL A 123 3.92 1.50 0.89
C VAL A 123 3.32 1.23 -0.48
N LYS A 124 2.21 0.50 -0.51
CA LYS A 124 1.60 0.03 -1.75
C LYS A 124 1.17 1.17 -2.68
N GLU A 125 0.49 2.14 -2.13
CA GLU A 125 -0.02 3.31 -2.85
C GLU A 125 0.51 4.56 -2.15
N PRO A 126 1.70 5.04 -2.55
CA PRO A 126 2.32 6.15 -1.84
C PRO A 126 1.61 7.49 -2.07
N ASP A 127 0.69 7.58 -2.99
CA ASP A 127 -0.01 8.82 -3.36
C ASP A 127 -1.52 8.70 -3.14
N VAL A 128 -2.08 9.27 -2.05
CA VAL A 128 -3.54 9.29 -1.77
C VAL A 128 -4.10 10.70 -1.97
N LYS A 129 -5.21 10.84 -2.62
CA LYS A 129 -5.97 12.08 -2.75
C LYS A 129 -7.25 12.00 -1.93
N ILE A 130 -7.49 12.96 -1.10
CA ILE A 130 -8.61 13.05 -0.18
C ILE A 130 -9.53 14.20 -0.61
N GLU A 131 -10.83 14.02 -0.46
CA GLU A 131 -11.80 15.08 -0.66
C GLU A 131 -11.57 16.24 0.32
N SER A 132 -11.94 17.47 -0.06
CA SER A 132 -11.80 18.64 0.83
C SER A 132 -12.71 18.56 2.04
N SER A 133 -13.84 17.83 1.94
CA SER A 133 -14.84 17.69 3.00
C SER A 133 -15.51 16.32 2.90
N ALA A 134 -15.83 15.76 4.06
CA ALA A 134 -16.65 14.56 4.21
C ALA A 134 -17.30 14.56 5.59
N ALA A 135 -18.29 13.70 5.84
CA ALA A 135 -18.81 13.44 7.17
C ALA A 135 -17.69 12.92 8.08
N TYR A 136 -17.73 13.22 9.36
CA TYR A 136 -16.62 12.94 10.29
C TYR A 136 -16.23 11.46 10.33
N ASP A 137 -17.19 10.56 10.28
CA ASP A 137 -16.98 9.11 10.24
C ASP A 137 -16.30 8.61 8.97
N LYS A 138 -16.41 9.36 7.88
CA LYS A 138 -15.79 9.06 6.56
C LYS A 138 -14.43 9.72 6.35
N ARG A 139 -13.94 10.53 7.30
CA ARG A 139 -12.63 11.20 7.21
C ARG A 139 -11.50 10.26 7.61
N LEU A 140 -11.46 9.09 6.99
CA LEU A 140 -10.45 8.07 7.20
C LEU A 140 -9.87 7.64 5.86
N PHE A 141 -8.59 7.31 5.85
CA PHE A 141 -7.97 6.57 4.75
C PHE A 141 -7.01 5.53 5.31
N GLU A 142 -6.74 4.49 4.54
CA GLU A 142 -5.82 3.42 4.90
C GLU A 142 -4.58 3.47 3.99
N ALA A 143 -3.40 3.36 4.60
CA ALA A 143 -2.16 3.07 3.90
C ALA A 143 -1.80 1.61 4.17
N VAL A 144 -1.56 0.83 3.11
CA VAL A 144 -1.10 -0.56 3.20
C VAL A 144 0.42 -0.56 3.15
N ILE A 145 1.04 -1.05 4.22
CA ILE A 145 2.49 -1.00 4.40
C ILE A 145 3.01 -2.41 4.62
N SER A 146 3.94 -2.83 3.76
CA SER A 146 4.67 -4.09 3.89
C SER A 146 6.10 -3.79 4.33
N SER A 147 6.61 -4.54 5.31
CA SER A 147 7.96 -4.31 5.83
C SER A 147 8.58 -5.58 6.41
N ASN A 148 9.90 -5.70 6.28
CA ASN A 148 10.74 -6.70 6.95
C ASN A 148 11.52 -6.12 8.14
N VAL A 149 11.15 -4.91 8.59
CA VAL A 149 11.68 -4.22 9.76
C VAL A 149 10.54 -3.59 10.57
N ASN A 150 10.65 -3.56 11.90
CA ASN A 150 9.70 -2.81 12.71
C ASN A 150 9.89 -1.32 12.47
N PHE A 151 8.78 -0.61 12.29
CA PHE A 151 8.80 0.82 11.97
C PHE A 151 7.81 1.62 12.82
N LEU A 152 8.01 2.92 12.80
CA LEU A 152 7.13 3.93 13.39
C LEU A 152 6.79 4.98 12.33
N ILE A 153 5.73 5.74 12.58
CA ILE A 153 5.48 6.98 11.86
C ILE A 153 6.26 8.10 12.53
N ASP A 154 7.03 8.84 11.77
CA ASP A 154 7.71 10.07 12.24
C ASP A 154 6.68 11.19 12.40
N LYS A 155 5.96 11.15 13.53
CA LYS A 155 4.83 12.06 13.82
C LYS A 155 5.26 13.50 14.04
N GLU A 156 6.49 13.70 14.50
CA GLU A 156 7.04 15.02 14.82
C GLU A 156 7.52 15.77 13.56
N ASN A 157 7.87 15.02 12.51
CA ASN A 157 8.40 15.55 11.27
C ASN A 157 7.46 15.34 10.07
N ILE A 158 6.14 15.36 10.28
CA ILE A 158 5.19 15.41 9.17
C ILE A 158 5.34 16.76 8.47
N GLU A 159 5.76 16.73 7.21
CA GLU A 159 5.93 17.94 6.41
C GLU A 159 4.58 18.39 5.86
N TYR A 160 4.18 19.64 6.16
CA TYR A 160 2.95 20.23 5.68
C TYR A 160 3.24 21.40 4.74
N SER A 161 2.49 21.51 3.65
CA SER A 161 2.57 22.61 2.71
C SER A 161 1.25 22.85 1.98
N PHE A 162 1.15 23.94 1.25
CA PHE A 162 0.15 24.15 0.21
C PHE A 162 0.76 23.85 -1.16
N ALA A 163 0.00 23.24 -2.06
CA ALA A 163 0.44 22.97 -3.42
C ALA A 163 0.74 24.29 -4.17
N GLU A 164 -0.05 25.31 -3.87
CA GLU A 164 0.02 26.63 -4.48
C GLU A 164 0.97 27.61 -3.72
N ALA A 165 1.83 27.11 -2.82
CA ALA A 165 2.65 27.93 -1.91
C ALA A 165 3.50 29.02 -2.63
N GLU A 166 3.93 28.74 -3.87
CA GLU A 166 4.71 29.70 -4.67
C GLU A 166 3.86 30.83 -5.27
N THR A 167 2.56 30.60 -5.43
CA THR A 167 1.62 31.55 -6.06
C THR A 167 0.68 32.23 -5.07
N MET A 168 0.69 31.83 -3.80
CA MET A 168 -0.05 32.48 -2.73
C MET A 168 0.45 33.90 -2.49
N THR A 169 -0.49 34.81 -2.19
CA THR A 169 -0.13 36.14 -1.71
C THR A 169 0.51 36.08 -0.32
N ASP A 170 1.26 37.08 0.09
CA ASP A 170 1.84 37.08 1.44
C ASP A 170 0.76 37.24 2.54
N GLU A 171 -0.37 37.86 2.21
CA GLU A 171 -1.55 37.97 3.08
C GLU A 171 -2.16 36.59 3.30
N ASP A 172 -2.41 35.80 2.23
CA ASP A 172 -2.96 34.44 2.33
C ASP A 172 -2.02 33.49 3.06
N LYS A 173 -0.69 33.62 2.88
CA LYS A 173 0.30 32.82 3.63
C LYS A 173 0.19 33.02 5.13
N VAL A 174 -0.04 34.27 5.56
CA VAL A 174 -0.24 34.62 6.96
C VAL A 174 -1.61 34.16 7.45
N GLU A 175 -2.67 34.40 6.67
CA GLU A 175 -4.05 34.06 7.05
C GLU A 175 -4.21 32.55 7.25
N PHE A 176 -3.69 31.71 6.34
CA PHE A 176 -3.87 30.26 6.37
C PHE A 176 -2.72 29.47 6.98
N GLU A 177 -1.73 30.12 7.61
CA GLU A 177 -0.58 29.42 8.22
C GLU A 177 -0.99 28.37 9.26
N ALA A 178 -1.99 28.67 10.08
CA ALA A 178 -2.50 27.73 11.08
C ALA A 178 -3.24 26.54 10.47
N ASP A 179 -3.92 26.73 9.33
CA ASP A 179 -4.68 25.69 8.65
C ASP A 179 -3.79 24.73 7.84
N LYS A 180 -2.55 25.11 7.60
CA LYS A 180 -1.56 24.31 6.85
C LYS A 180 -1.20 23.03 7.56
N THR A 181 -1.13 23.01 8.89
CA THR A 181 -0.57 21.93 9.70
C THR A 181 -1.62 21.17 10.53
N GLY A 182 -1.26 20.01 11.06
CA GLY A 182 -2.03 19.29 12.08
C GLY A 182 -3.34 18.64 11.60
N TRP A 183 -3.66 18.68 10.33
CA TRP A 183 -4.90 18.15 9.79
C TRP A 183 -4.89 16.65 9.50
N ILE A 184 -3.75 15.98 9.68
CA ILE A 184 -3.60 14.51 9.66
C ILE A 184 -3.39 14.00 11.07
N THR A 185 -4.19 13.04 11.50
CA THR A 185 -3.99 12.29 12.74
C THR A 185 -3.52 10.88 12.39
N PRO A 186 -2.24 10.54 12.66
CA PRO A 186 -1.72 9.21 12.46
C PRO A 186 -2.33 8.19 13.44
N PRO A 187 -2.31 6.89 13.11
CA PRO A 187 -2.68 5.83 14.04
C PRO A 187 -1.72 5.76 15.24
N LYS A 188 -2.13 5.03 16.27
CA LYS A 188 -1.26 4.74 17.42
C LYS A 188 -0.18 3.74 17.01
N ASP A 189 1.01 3.84 17.59
CA ASP A 189 2.13 2.92 17.29
C ASP A 189 1.78 1.46 17.60
N THR A 190 0.89 1.24 18.57
CA THR A 190 0.39 -0.11 18.91
C THR A 190 -0.42 -0.75 17.79
N GLU A 191 -1.00 0.04 16.88
CA GLU A 191 -1.78 -0.43 15.73
C GLU A 191 -0.88 -0.78 14.54
N LEU A 192 0.41 -0.39 14.59
CA LEU A 192 1.39 -0.61 13.54
C LEU A 192 2.34 -1.79 13.80
N LYS A 193 2.12 -2.55 14.88
CA LYS A 193 3.00 -3.67 15.24
C LYS A 193 2.94 -4.80 14.23
N LEU A 194 4.08 -5.09 13.58
CA LEU A 194 4.20 -6.15 12.59
C LEU A 194 4.32 -7.55 13.20
N ASN A 195 4.76 -7.66 14.46
CA ASN A 195 5.06 -8.95 15.12
C ASN A 195 5.99 -9.83 14.26
N LEU A 196 7.10 -9.25 13.80
CA LEU A 196 8.10 -9.95 13.01
C LEU A 196 8.65 -11.14 13.80
N ASP A 197 8.86 -12.25 13.12
CA ASP A 197 9.51 -13.42 13.69
C ASP A 197 11.05 -13.25 13.71
N ARG A 198 11.76 -14.25 14.26
CA ARG A 198 13.24 -14.22 14.35
C ARG A 198 13.95 -14.16 13.00
N LYS A 199 13.26 -14.52 11.91
CA LYS A 199 13.77 -14.46 10.53
C LYS A 199 13.43 -13.12 9.85
N ALA A 200 12.78 -12.20 10.55
CA ALA A 200 12.29 -10.93 10.02
C ALA A 200 11.50 -11.09 8.72
N ARG A 201 10.69 -12.16 8.63
CA ARG A 201 9.83 -12.37 7.48
C ARG A 201 8.90 -11.18 7.32
N PRO A 202 8.77 -10.61 6.11
CA PRO A 202 7.98 -9.41 5.89
C PRO A 202 6.52 -9.63 6.29
N ARG A 203 5.91 -8.56 6.79
CA ARG A 203 4.51 -8.50 7.19
C ARG A 203 3.86 -7.26 6.60
N THR A 204 2.55 -7.34 6.42
CA THR A 204 1.74 -6.22 5.95
C THR A 204 0.83 -5.74 7.07
N VAL A 205 0.72 -4.42 7.21
CA VAL A 205 -0.21 -3.75 8.13
C VAL A 205 -0.97 -2.66 7.39
N LYS A 206 -2.20 -2.41 7.81
CA LYS A 206 -3.04 -1.30 7.35
C LYS A 206 -3.01 -0.19 8.39
N ALA A 207 -2.41 0.94 8.04
CA ALA A 207 -2.37 2.12 8.88
C ALA A 207 -3.57 3.01 8.58
N LYS A 208 -4.45 3.23 9.57
CA LYS A 208 -5.64 4.07 9.43
C LYS A 208 -5.34 5.49 9.89
N PHE A 209 -5.39 6.43 8.97
CA PHE A 209 -5.22 7.85 9.22
C PHE A 209 -6.57 8.55 9.26
N ARG A 210 -6.70 9.54 10.15
CA ARG A 210 -7.83 10.48 10.14
C ARG A 210 -7.36 11.81 9.59
N TRP A 211 -8.26 12.51 8.92
CA TRP A 211 -7.99 13.84 8.38
C TRP A 211 -9.09 14.85 8.74
N GLU A 212 -8.72 16.11 8.79
CA GLU A 212 -9.64 17.23 9.05
C GLU A 212 -9.99 17.98 7.77
N MET A 213 -11.24 18.48 7.70
CA MET A 213 -11.71 19.22 6.52
C MET A 213 -10.78 20.37 6.18
N ASN A 214 -10.64 20.61 4.88
CA ASN A 214 -9.96 21.78 4.39
C ASN A 214 -10.96 22.93 4.21
N THR A 215 -10.82 23.98 5.00
CA THR A 215 -11.63 25.18 4.96
C THR A 215 -10.98 26.28 4.14
N THR A 216 -9.73 26.08 3.69
CA THR A 216 -8.98 27.04 2.88
C THR A 216 -9.30 26.87 1.39
N PRO A 217 -9.09 27.92 0.56
CA PRO A 217 -9.21 27.81 -0.91
C PRO A 217 -8.05 27.03 -1.56
N TYR A 218 -7.01 26.71 -0.79
CA TYR A 218 -5.75 26.12 -1.25
C TYR A 218 -5.70 24.61 -1.01
N THR A 219 -4.88 23.91 -1.80
CA THR A 219 -4.64 22.47 -1.68
C THR A 219 -3.63 22.18 -0.59
N ARG A 220 -4.04 21.55 0.50
CA ARG A 220 -3.11 21.13 1.57
C ARG A 220 -2.37 19.85 1.19
N ILE A 221 -1.08 19.81 1.54
CA ILE A 221 -0.19 18.66 1.34
C ILE A 221 0.36 18.24 2.70
N ALA A 222 0.41 16.92 2.96
CA ALA A 222 1.14 16.36 4.08
C ALA A 222 2.06 15.24 3.57
N LYS A 223 3.35 15.26 3.95
CA LYS A 223 4.29 14.17 3.70
C LYS A 223 4.56 13.45 5.01
N ILE A 224 4.31 12.15 5.02
CA ILE A 224 4.45 11.30 6.20
C ILE A 224 5.61 10.34 5.96
N ARG A 225 6.53 10.25 6.92
CA ARG A 225 7.66 9.33 6.86
C ARG A 225 7.43 8.12 7.76
N PHE A 226 7.81 6.96 7.27
CA PHE A 226 7.95 5.75 8.06
C PHE A 226 9.44 5.52 8.30
N VAL A 227 9.80 5.38 9.57
CA VAL A 227 11.20 5.23 9.98
C VAL A 227 11.40 3.92 10.75
N PRO A 228 12.57 3.28 10.68
CA PRO A 228 12.84 2.10 11.50
C PRO A 228 12.66 2.42 12.98
N GLN A 229 12.13 1.46 13.74
CA GLN A 229 12.00 1.61 15.19
C GLN A 229 13.37 1.72 15.86
N ASN A 230 14.40 1.05 15.32
CA ASN A 230 15.78 1.06 15.82
C ASN A 230 16.73 1.54 14.71
N PRO A 231 16.80 2.84 14.38
CA PRO A 231 17.56 3.34 13.23
C PRO A 231 19.07 3.04 13.32
N GLY A 232 19.63 2.83 14.52
CA GLY A 232 21.03 2.44 14.70
C GLY A 232 21.35 0.99 14.31
N GLU A 233 20.35 0.11 14.24
CA GLU A 233 20.49 -1.32 13.90
C GLU A 233 19.84 -1.67 12.56
N ASP A 234 18.84 -0.89 12.16
CA ASP A 234 17.94 -1.16 11.04
C ASP A 234 18.12 -0.13 9.92
N GLN A 235 19.28 -0.17 9.24
CA GLN A 235 19.48 0.70 8.09
C GLN A 235 18.62 0.26 6.91
N LEU A 236 17.76 1.16 6.42
CA LEU A 236 16.93 0.93 5.25
C LEU A 236 17.76 1.03 3.96
N VAL A 237 17.28 0.35 2.92
CA VAL A 237 17.80 0.50 1.55
C VAL A 237 16.71 1.07 0.63
N ASP A 238 17.15 1.87 -0.35
CA ASP A 238 16.31 2.37 -1.44
C ASP A 238 15.97 1.25 -2.46
N ASP A 239 15.24 1.60 -3.52
CA ASP A 239 14.87 0.67 -4.59
C ASP A 239 16.07 0.18 -5.42
N ASN A 240 17.24 0.77 -5.26
CA ASN A 240 18.50 0.35 -5.90
C ASN A 240 19.39 -0.46 -4.96
N GLY A 241 18.97 -0.66 -3.70
CA GLY A 241 19.72 -1.37 -2.66
C GLY A 241 20.77 -0.53 -1.96
N ASN A 242 20.78 0.79 -2.15
CA ASN A 242 21.70 1.68 -1.46
C ASN A 242 21.13 2.07 -0.07
N PRO A 243 21.99 2.22 0.94
CA PRO A 243 21.55 2.71 2.25
C PRO A 243 20.87 4.08 2.15
N ILE A 244 19.74 4.24 2.86
CA ILE A 244 19.04 5.52 3.02
C ILE A 244 19.56 6.18 4.29
N GLU A 245 20.00 7.44 4.20
CA GLU A 245 20.41 8.28 5.34
C GLU A 245 19.21 8.92 6.05
#